data_3bbd306958d4bbc5a7b2e7209a1791db
#
_entry.id   3bbd306958d4bbc5a7b2e7209a1791db
#
_cell.length_a   1.000
_cell.length_b   1.000
_cell.length_c   1.000
_cell.angle_alpha   90.00
_cell.angle_beta   90.00
_cell.angle_gamma   90.00
#
_symmetry.space_group_name_H-M   'P 1'
#
loop_
_entity.id
_entity.type
_entity.pdbx_description
1 polymer ?
#
loop_
_entity_poly.entity_id
_entity_poly.type
_entity_poly.pdbx_seq_one_letter_code
_entity_poly.pdbx_strand_id
1 'polypeptide(L)'
;MTQRSQGDTRFIFVTGGVLSALGKGIASASIGRLLVSRGFRVQIQKFDPYLNVDPGTMSPFQHGEVFVTEDGAETDLDLGHYERFTDENTSRASNVTAGSVYNSVIRRERRGDYLGGTVQVIPHITDEIKNRILIVAETKQVDFVITEIGGTLGDIESLPFLEAIRQLYTDLTPKRAMFVHLTLVPYIHHAGEMKTKPTQHSVQELRRIGIQPHALICRSVTGLDRDIRQKIAHFASLPIDAVISGQDVDNVFKIPLMYRAEGLDDFILDHFRVEAPAPDLADWEEMLRMADRATGTVRIALVGKYIQLADSYKSVMEALEHGGIHNGVKVQCDLVDSE
;
A
#
# COMPACT_ATOMS: atom_id res chain seq x y z
N MET A 1 31.79 -5.34 -2.13
CA MET A 1 30.42 -5.87 -2.25
C MET A 1 30.32 -7.10 -1.36
N THR A 2 29.82 -6.94 -0.15
CA THR A 2 29.60 -8.05 0.80
C THR A 2 28.42 -8.88 0.28
N GLN A 3 28.64 -10.18 0.07
CA GLN A 3 27.55 -11.14 -0.19
C GLN A 3 26.57 -11.07 1.00
N ARG A 4 25.38 -10.44 0.77
CA ARG A 4 24.30 -10.46 1.74
C ARG A 4 23.65 -11.84 1.74
N SER A 5 23.45 -12.41 2.91
CA SER A 5 22.80 -13.71 3.07
C SER A 5 21.30 -13.59 2.71
N GLN A 6 20.71 -14.65 2.17
CA GLN A 6 19.27 -14.78 1.85
C GLN A 6 18.33 -14.47 3.06
N GLY A 7 18.88 -14.23 4.25
CA GLY A 7 18.17 -13.98 5.51
C GLY A 7 17.90 -12.52 5.87
N ASP A 8 18.26 -11.53 5.04
CA ASP A 8 18.28 -10.11 5.46
C ASP A 8 17.08 -9.25 4.98
N THR A 9 16.18 -9.78 4.16
CA THR A 9 14.98 -9.04 3.71
C THR A 9 14.06 -8.71 4.89
N ARG A 10 13.57 -7.47 4.94
CA ARG A 10 12.65 -6.92 5.92
C ARG A 10 11.26 -6.78 5.32
N PHE A 11 10.24 -6.98 6.14
CA PHE A 11 8.86 -7.01 5.71
C PHE A 11 8.05 -5.91 6.41
N ILE A 12 7.35 -5.09 5.64
CA ILE A 12 6.43 -4.07 6.14
C ILE A 12 5.02 -4.48 5.72
N PHE A 13 4.16 -4.75 6.69
CA PHE A 13 2.76 -5.08 6.44
C PHE A 13 1.91 -3.83 6.64
N VAL A 14 1.25 -3.38 5.57
CA VAL A 14 0.38 -2.21 5.58
C VAL A 14 -1.06 -2.68 5.66
N THR A 15 -1.75 -2.31 6.73
CA THR A 15 -3.16 -2.62 6.97
C THR A 15 -3.96 -1.33 7.11
N GLY A 16 -5.27 -1.40 6.97
CA GLY A 16 -6.11 -0.22 7.17
C GLY A 16 -7.46 -0.56 7.77
N GLY A 17 -8.00 0.37 8.51
CA GLY A 17 -9.29 0.24 9.15
C GLY A 17 -10.16 1.47 9.00
N VAL A 18 -11.36 1.43 9.55
CA VAL A 18 -12.40 2.45 9.53
C VAL A 18 -13.21 2.48 8.24
N LEU A 19 -12.59 2.61 7.07
CA LEU A 19 -13.30 2.63 5.77
C LEU A 19 -12.37 2.22 4.61
N SER A 20 -12.96 1.87 3.49
CA SER A 20 -12.27 1.69 2.21
C SER A 20 -11.74 3.03 1.66
N ALA A 21 -10.89 2.98 0.64
CA ALA A 21 -10.29 4.16 0.01
C ALA A 21 -9.52 5.09 0.98
N LEU A 22 -9.00 4.53 2.09
CA LEU A 22 -8.20 5.27 3.06
C LEU A 22 -6.83 5.70 2.52
N GLY A 23 -6.41 5.14 1.37
CA GLY A 23 -5.15 5.45 0.71
C GLY A 23 -4.00 4.52 1.08
N LYS A 24 -4.29 3.24 1.40
CA LYS A 24 -3.25 2.23 1.67
C LYS A 24 -2.25 2.09 0.53
N GLY A 25 -2.74 2.04 -0.74
CA GLY A 25 -1.89 1.92 -1.92
C GLY A 25 -0.87 3.06 -2.01
N ILE A 26 -1.35 4.29 -1.92
CA ILE A 26 -0.49 5.47 -1.94
C ILE A 26 0.46 5.53 -0.73
N ALA A 27 0.00 5.11 0.45
CA ALA A 27 0.87 5.05 1.64
C ALA A 27 1.98 4.01 1.45
N SER A 28 1.66 2.81 0.93
CA SER A 28 2.62 1.76 0.62
C SER A 28 3.63 2.22 -0.44
N ALA A 29 3.15 2.86 -1.50
CA ALA A 29 3.98 3.46 -2.55
C ALA A 29 4.90 4.55 -2.00
N SER A 30 4.39 5.41 -1.11
CA SER A 30 5.17 6.50 -0.48
C SER A 30 6.26 5.97 0.45
N ILE A 31 5.97 4.94 1.25
CA ILE A 31 6.98 4.23 2.05
C ILE A 31 8.04 3.63 1.12
N GLY A 32 7.61 2.99 0.04
CA GLY A 32 8.49 2.45 -1.00
C GLY A 32 9.41 3.52 -1.57
N ARG A 33 8.88 4.69 -1.98
CA ARG A 33 9.66 5.82 -2.49
C ARG A 33 10.73 6.28 -1.49
N LEU A 34 10.36 6.44 -0.22
CA LEU A 34 11.28 6.87 0.81
C LEU A 34 12.43 5.88 1.01
N LEU A 35 12.14 4.58 1.00
CA LEU A 35 13.18 3.55 1.13
C LEU A 35 14.07 3.46 -0.13
N VAL A 36 13.49 3.57 -1.33
CA VAL A 36 14.26 3.62 -2.58
C VAL A 36 15.19 4.84 -2.61
N SER A 37 14.72 6.01 -2.18
CA SER A 37 15.54 7.23 -2.13
C SER A 37 16.69 7.16 -1.11
N ARG A 38 16.68 6.18 -0.22
CA ARG A 38 17.81 5.85 0.69
C ARG A 38 18.73 4.75 0.13
N GLY A 39 18.48 4.30 -1.11
CA GLY A 39 19.29 3.31 -1.81
C GLY A 39 18.92 1.85 -1.54
N PHE A 40 17.75 1.58 -0.96
CA PHE A 40 17.26 0.21 -0.78
C PHE A 40 16.51 -0.29 -2.01
N ARG A 41 16.62 -1.59 -2.29
CA ARG A 41 15.79 -2.30 -3.25
C ARG A 41 14.49 -2.69 -2.57
N VAL A 42 13.37 -2.25 -3.15
CA VAL A 42 12.03 -2.42 -2.57
C VAL A 42 11.13 -3.12 -3.56
N GLN A 43 10.33 -4.05 -3.10
CA GLN A 43 9.19 -4.56 -3.86
C GLN A 43 7.91 -4.38 -3.06
N ILE A 44 6.83 -4.03 -3.74
CA ILE A 44 5.52 -3.86 -3.12
C ILE A 44 4.58 -4.92 -3.66
N GLN A 45 3.78 -5.49 -2.76
CA GLN A 45 2.77 -6.50 -3.09
C GLN A 45 1.39 -6.03 -2.63
N LYS A 46 0.38 -6.33 -3.43
CA LYS A 46 -1.03 -6.14 -3.12
C LYS A 46 -1.68 -7.47 -2.81
N PHE A 47 -2.37 -7.56 -1.69
CA PHE A 47 -3.16 -8.73 -1.29
C PHE A 47 -4.63 -8.35 -1.17
N ASP A 48 -5.46 -8.80 -2.12
CA ASP A 48 -6.86 -8.44 -2.21
C ASP A 48 -7.77 -9.57 -1.69
N PRO A 49 -8.73 -9.27 -0.80
CA PRO A 49 -9.53 -10.29 -0.15
C PRO A 49 -10.65 -10.88 -1.02
N TYR A 50 -10.92 -10.31 -2.20
CA TYR A 50 -11.99 -10.82 -3.06
C TYR A 50 -11.66 -12.21 -3.68
N LEU A 51 -12.72 -12.94 -4.07
CA LEU A 51 -12.62 -14.31 -4.58
C LEU A 51 -12.38 -14.41 -6.11
N ASN A 52 -12.33 -13.30 -6.82
CA ASN A 52 -11.87 -13.31 -8.20
C ASN A 52 -10.42 -13.79 -8.26
N VAL A 53 -10.09 -14.64 -9.23
CA VAL A 53 -8.74 -15.20 -9.37
C VAL A 53 -7.74 -14.10 -9.75
N ASP A 54 -8.18 -13.20 -10.61
CA ASP A 54 -7.49 -11.97 -11.02
C ASP A 54 -8.54 -10.88 -11.31
N PRO A 55 -8.14 -9.62 -11.47
CA PRO A 55 -9.06 -8.51 -11.76
C PRO A 55 -9.46 -8.39 -13.23
N GLY A 56 -8.92 -9.19 -14.15
CA GLY A 56 -9.10 -9.05 -15.59
C GLY A 56 -10.57 -9.10 -16.08
N THR A 57 -11.44 -9.77 -15.32
CA THR A 57 -12.88 -9.86 -15.63
C THR A 57 -13.74 -8.95 -14.75
N MET A 58 -13.13 -8.16 -13.88
CA MET A 58 -13.88 -7.29 -12.97
C MET A 58 -14.37 -6.03 -13.71
N SER A 59 -15.50 -5.49 -13.25
CA SER A 59 -16.06 -4.28 -13.84
C SER A 59 -15.19 -3.06 -13.51
N PRO A 60 -14.74 -2.28 -14.51
CA PRO A 60 -14.02 -1.04 -14.27
C PRO A 60 -14.78 -0.03 -13.40
N PHE A 61 -16.10 -0.09 -13.38
CA PHE A 61 -16.94 0.76 -12.51
C PHE A 61 -16.79 0.45 -11.02
N GLN A 62 -16.30 -0.75 -10.67
CA GLN A 62 -16.12 -1.16 -9.27
C GLN A 62 -14.68 -1.09 -8.82
N HIS A 63 -13.73 -1.36 -9.73
CA HIS A 63 -12.32 -1.56 -9.39
C HIS A 63 -11.36 -0.61 -10.10
N GLY A 64 -11.86 0.25 -11.02
CA GLY A 64 -11.01 1.08 -11.84
C GLY A 64 -10.34 0.29 -12.97
N GLU A 65 -9.20 0.73 -13.45
CA GLU A 65 -8.46 0.06 -14.52
C GLU A 65 -7.88 -1.27 -14.08
N VAL A 66 -7.74 -2.19 -15.04
CA VAL A 66 -6.90 -3.38 -14.89
C VAL A 66 -5.48 -2.97 -15.30
N PHE A 67 -4.57 -2.94 -14.34
CA PHE A 67 -3.16 -2.63 -14.61
C PHE A 67 -2.46 -3.89 -15.11
N VAL A 68 -1.74 -3.79 -16.24
CA VAL A 68 -1.01 -4.91 -16.84
C VAL A 68 0.48 -4.75 -16.55
N THR A 69 1.04 -5.72 -15.84
CA THR A 69 2.47 -5.73 -15.50
C THR A 69 3.33 -6.11 -16.72
N GLU A 70 4.65 -5.90 -16.62
CA GLU A 70 5.60 -6.23 -17.70
C GLU A 70 5.55 -7.72 -18.11
N ASP A 71 5.27 -8.62 -17.18
CA ASP A 71 5.11 -10.07 -17.44
C ASP A 71 3.69 -10.45 -17.93
N GLY A 72 2.84 -9.46 -18.27
CA GLY A 72 1.53 -9.64 -18.84
C GLY A 72 0.45 -10.09 -17.84
N ALA A 73 0.67 -9.93 -16.55
CA ALA A 73 -0.36 -10.21 -15.55
C ALA A 73 -1.38 -9.06 -15.48
N GLU A 74 -2.66 -9.41 -15.46
CA GLU A 74 -3.77 -8.49 -15.17
C GLU A 74 -3.88 -8.31 -13.66
N THR A 75 -3.78 -7.07 -13.18
CA THR A 75 -3.62 -6.76 -11.76
C THR A 75 -4.46 -5.55 -11.33
N ASP A 76 -4.52 -5.32 -10.02
CA ASP A 76 -5.16 -4.16 -9.43
C ASP A 76 -4.44 -2.84 -9.81
N LEU A 77 -5.19 -1.75 -9.92
CA LEU A 77 -4.69 -0.43 -10.29
C LEU A 77 -3.60 0.13 -9.34
N ASP A 78 -3.58 -0.34 -8.10
CA ASP A 78 -2.57 0.09 -7.11
C ASP A 78 -1.15 -0.29 -7.54
N LEU A 79 -0.97 -1.35 -8.36
CA LEU A 79 0.34 -1.70 -8.87
C LEU A 79 0.93 -0.58 -9.75
N GLY A 80 0.08 0.11 -10.50
CA GLY A 80 0.50 1.31 -11.23
C GLY A 80 1.01 2.42 -10.31
N HIS A 81 0.41 2.60 -9.14
CA HIS A 81 0.95 3.52 -8.13
C HIS A 81 2.30 3.05 -7.60
N TYR A 82 2.46 1.75 -7.34
CA TYR A 82 3.74 1.23 -6.85
C TYR A 82 4.87 1.50 -7.85
N GLU A 83 4.66 1.22 -9.13
CA GLU A 83 5.65 1.45 -10.17
C GLU A 83 5.97 2.95 -10.34
N ARG A 84 4.95 3.81 -10.38
CA ARG A 84 5.14 5.27 -10.50
C ARG A 84 5.93 5.88 -9.34
N PHE A 85 5.80 5.31 -8.13
CA PHE A 85 6.49 5.84 -6.94
C PHE A 85 7.88 5.25 -6.75
N THR A 86 8.09 3.98 -7.07
CA THR A 86 9.36 3.28 -6.78
C THR A 86 10.31 3.21 -7.97
N ASP A 87 9.79 3.44 -9.18
CA ASP A 87 10.52 3.25 -10.43
C ASP A 87 10.99 1.79 -10.63
N GLU A 88 10.24 0.85 -10.04
CA GLU A 88 10.51 -0.58 -10.06
C GLU A 88 9.32 -1.35 -10.65
N ASN A 89 9.58 -2.20 -11.64
CA ASN A 89 8.53 -3.00 -12.26
C ASN A 89 7.97 -4.04 -11.30
N THR A 90 6.64 -4.08 -11.23
CA THR A 90 5.89 -5.13 -10.56
C THR A 90 5.73 -6.36 -11.46
N SER A 91 5.21 -7.44 -10.92
CA SER A 91 5.00 -8.69 -11.64
C SER A 91 3.75 -9.41 -11.13
N ARG A 92 3.40 -10.52 -11.76
CA ARG A 92 2.32 -11.42 -11.29
C ARG A 92 2.41 -11.75 -9.79
N ALA A 93 3.63 -11.89 -9.26
CA ALA A 93 3.84 -12.16 -7.84
C ALA A 93 3.52 -10.95 -6.93
N SER A 94 3.39 -9.76 -7.51
CA SER A 94 3.06 -8.54 -6.77
C SER A 94 1.55 -8.37 -6.53
N ASN A 95 0.68 -9.15 -7.19
CA ASN A 95 -0.76 -9.13 -6.98
C ASN A 95 -1.29 -10.50 -6.58
N VAL A 96 -1.87 -10.60 -5.40
CA VAL A 96 -2.39 -11.85 -4.84
C VAL A 96 -3.84 -11.64 -4.40
N THR A 97 -4.75 -12.43 -4.96
CA THR A 97 -6.17 -12.41 -4.56
C THR A 97 -6.49 -13.60 -3.66
N ALA A 98 -7.51 -13.49 -2.81
CA ALA A 98 -8.01 -14.62 -2.06
C ALA A 98 -8.41 -15.77 -3.02
N GLY A 99 -9.07 -15.45 -4.15
CA GLY A 99 -9.44 -16.46 -5.15
C GLY A 99 -8.25 -17.23 -5.71
N SER A 100 -7.14 -16.55 -6.00
CA SER A 100 -5.92 -17.22 -6.49
C SER A 100 -5.28 -18.13 -5.44
N VAL A 101 -5.31 -17.74 -4.17
CA VAL A 101 -4.80 -18.53 -3.03
C VAL A 101 -5.66 -19.78 -2.83
N TYR A 102 -6.98 -19.61 -2.70
CA TYR A 102 -7.91 -20.75 -2.53
C TYR A 102 -7.85 -21.71 -3.71
N ASN A 103 -7.82 -21.19 -4.94
CA ASN A 103 -7.69 -22.02 -6.15
C ASN A 103 -6.40 -22.86 -6.13
N SER A 104 -5.28 -22.29 -5.70
CA SER A 104 -4.00 -23.00 -5.55
C SER A 104 -4.13 -24.16 -4.57
N VAL A 105 -4.65 -23.92 -3.37
CA VAL A 105 -4.82 -24.92 -2.32
C VAL A 105 -5.80 -26.02 -2.74
N ILE A 106 -6.96 -25.65 -3.33
CA ILE A 106 -7.97 -26.62 -3.82
C ILE A 106 -7.38 -27.50 -4.93
N ARG A 107 -6.63 -26.93 -5.88
CA ARG A 107 -5.96 -27.72 -6.94
C ARG A 107 -4.95 -28.70 -6.36
N ARG A 108 -4.19 -28.33 -5.35
CA ARG A 108 -3.26 -29.24 -4.66
C ARG A 108 -4.00 -30.33 -3.91
N GLU A 109 -5.12 -30.04 -3.25
CA GLU A 109 -5.97 -31.02 -2.62
C GLU A 109 -6.47 -32.05 -3.65
N ARG A 110 -7.02 -31.58 -4.79
CA ARG A 110 -7.54 -32.46 -5.86
C ARG A 110 -6.47 -33.35 -6.49
N ARG A 111 -5.20 -32.92 -6.50
CA ARG A 111 -4.07 -33.75 -6.95
C ARG A 111 -3.58 -34.76 -5.91
N GLY A 112 -4.05 -34.67 -4.66
CA GLY A 112 -3.62 -35.53 -3.58
C GLY A 112 -2.35 -35.07 -2.86
N ASP A 113 -1.90 -33.83 -3.05
CA ASP A 113 -0.65 -33.31 -2.48
C ASP A 113 -0.68 -33.32 -0.94
N TYR A 114 -1.86 -33.36 -0.33
CA TYR A 114 -2.05 -33.43 1.14
C TYR A 114 -2.26 -34.84 1.68
N LEU A 115 -2.05 -35.88 0.86
CA LEU A 115 -2.07 -37.29 1.27
C LEU A 115 -3.32 -37.73 2.03
N GLY A 116 -4.49 -37.16 1.70
CA GLY A 116 -5.77 -37.45 2.35
C GLY A 116 -5.99 -36.72 3.68
N GLY A 117 -5.09 -35.83 4.09
CA GLY A 117 -5.28 -34.97 5.25
C GLY A 117 -6.42 -33.98 5.08
N THR A 118 -7.06 -33.57 6.19
CA THR A 118 -8.08 -32.53 6.19
C THR A 118 -7.46 -31.18 5.87
N VAL A 119 -7.87 -30.54 4.78
CA VAL A 119 -7.40 -29.21 4.37
C VAL A 119 -8.27 -28.14 5.01
N GLN A 120 -7.65 -27.17 5.68
CA GLN A 120 -8.31 -26.13 6.45
C GLN A 120 -7.73 -24.75 6.12
N VAL A 121 -8.41 -23.67 6.52
CA VAL A 121 -7.87 -22.31 6.35
C VAL A 121 -6.55 -22.17 7.08
N ILE A 122 -6.47 -22.63 8.32
CA ILE A 122 -5.23 -22.76 9.08
C ILE A 122 -4.89 -24.25 9.16
N PRO A 123 -3.72 -24.69 8.70
CA PRO A 123 -2.60 -23.89 8.20
C PRO A 123 -2.56 -23.70 6.67
N HIS A 124 -3.37 -24.39 5.88
CA HIS A 124 -3.10 -24.57 4.44
C HIS A 124 -3.26 -23.27 3.62
N ILE A 125 -4.31 -22.47 3.88
CA ILE A 125 -4.50 -21.16 3.22
C ILE A 125 -3.49 -20.15 3.78
N THR A 126 -3.28 -20.12 5.09
CA THR A 126 -2.31 -19.19 5.68
C THR A 126 -0.88 -19.49 5.26
N ASP A 127 -0.49 -20.75 5.09
CA ASP A 127 0.83 -21.12 4.58
C ASP A 127 1.01 -20.74 3.10
N GLU A 128 -0.02 -20.91 2.28
CA GLU A 128 0.01 -20.46 0.88
C GLU A 128 0.18 -18.93 0.81
N ILE A 129 -0.52 -18.17 1.66
CA ILE A 129 -0.38 -16.70 1.74
C ILE A 129 1.06 -16.33 2.15
N LYS A 130 1.58 -16.94 3.23
CA LYS A 130 2.96 -16.71 3.69
C LYS A 130 3.98 -17.00 2.59
N ASN A 131 3.82 -18.12 1.88
CA ASN A 131 4.70 -18.48 0.77
C ASN A 131 4.70 -17.44 -0.35
N ARG A 132 3.53 -16.88 -0.69
CA ARG A 132 3.43 -15.82 -1.70
C ARG A 132 4.08 -14.50 -1.25
N ILE A 133 4.09 -14.21 0.04
CA ILE A 133 4.83 -13.06 0.58
C ILE A 133 6.35 -13.31 0.44
N LEU A 134 6.80 -14.49 0.82
CA LEU A 134 8.23 -14.81 0.89
C LEU A 134 8.87 -14.99 -0.50
N ILE A 135 8.14 -15.50 -1.49
CA ILE A 135 8.69 -15.79 -2.82
C ILE A 135 9.25 -14.53 -3.51
N VAL A 136 8.68 -13.38 -3.28
CA VAL A 136 9.16 -12.11 -3.85
C VAL A 136 10.51 -11.72 -3.24
N ALA A 137 10.68 -11.94 -1.94
CA ALA A 137 11.97 -11.72 -1.27
C ALA A 137 13.07 -12.64 -1.82
N GLU A 138 12.72 -13.89 -2.10
CA GLU A 138 13.66 -14.89 -2.61
C GLU A 138 14.04 -14.65 -4.08
N THR A 139 13.07 -14.32 -4.92
CA THR A 139 13.27 -14.19 -6.37
C THR A 139 13.92 -12.87 -6.77
N LYS A 140 13.61 -11.78 -6.08
CA LYS A 140 14.07 -10.42 -6.43
C LYS A 140 15.28 -9.94 -5.62
N GLN A 141 15.69 -10.66 -4.57
CA GLN A 141 16.80 -10.29 -3.68
C GLN A 141 16.72 -8.85 -3.17
N VAL A 142 15.55 -8.46 -2.66
CA VAL A 142 15.26 -7.12 -2.21
C VAL A 142 15.61 -6.90 -0.73
N ASP A 143 15.82 -5.64 -0.35
CA ASP A 143 16.09 -5.26 1.02
C ASP A 143 14.80 -5.15 1.83
N PHE A 144 13.70 -4.70 1.18
CA PHE A 144 12.38 -4.57 1.78
C PHE A 144 11.28 -5.15 0.87
N VAL A 145 10.35 -5.85 1.49
CA VAL A 145 9.05 -6.19 0.89
C VAL A 145 7.97 -5.46 1.66
N ILE A 146 7.18 -4.67 0.96
CA ILE A 146 6.00 -4.00 1.51
C ILE A 146 4.79 -4.77 1.03
N THR A 147 4.00 -5.33 1.95
CA THR A 147 2.78 -6.06 1.62
C THR A 147 1.57 -5.26 2.09
N GLU A 148 0.81 -4.75 1.14
CA GLU A 148 -0.46 -4.09 1.42
C GLU A 148 -1.58 -5.11 1.51
N ILE A 149 -2.29 -5.10 2.63
CA ILE A 149 -3.49 -5.93 2.83
C ILE A 149 -4.72 -5.12 2.42
N GLY A 150 -5.36 -5.55 1.34
CA GLY A 150 -6.61 -5.00 0.83
C GLY A 150 -7.78 -5.20 1.78
N GLY A 151 -8.91 -4.55 1.47
CA GLY A 151 -10.09 -4.53 2.32
C GLY A 151 -9.95 -3.63 3.55
N THR A 152 -10.94 -3.72 4.41
CA THR A 152 -11.01 -2.96 5.66
C THR A 152 -10.89 -3.92 6.84
N LEU A 153 -10.19 -3.50 7.88
CA LEU A 153 -10.09 -4.29 9.10
C LEU A 153 -11.50 -4.53 9.68
N GLY A 154 -11.84 -5.81 9.88
CA GLY A 154 -13.18 -6.24 10.28
C GLY A 154 -13.93 -6.98 9.15
N ASP A 155 -13.49 -6.86 7.90
CA ASP A 155 -14.04 -7.63 6.80
C ASP A 155 -13.69 -9.12 6.97
N ILE A 156 -14.69 -10.00 6.82
CA ILE A 156 -14.51 -11.45 7.00
C ILE A 156 -13.50 -12.00 6.00
N GLU A 157 -13.52 -11.49 4.79
CA GLU A 157 -12.67 -11.92 3.68
C GLU A 157 -11.17 -11.62 3.94
N SER A 158 -10.87 -10.62 4.75
CA SER A 158 -9.50 -10.22 5.07
C SER A 158 -8.86 -11.07 6.18
N LEU A 159 -9.66 -11.80 6.98
CA LEU A 159 -9.15 -12.53 8.14
C LEU A 159 -8.03 -13.54 7.82
N PRO A 160 -8.09 -14.34 6.74
CA PRO A 160 -6.99 -15.26 6.42
C PRO A 160 -5.66 -14.55 6.13
N PHE A 161 -5.71 -13.37 5.51
CA PHE A 161 -4.51 -12.56 5.25
C PHE A 161 -3.94 -11.99 6.55
N LEU A 162 -4.80 -11.44 7.40
CA LEU A 162 -4.38 -10.90 8.71
C LEU A 162 -3.80 -11.99 9.60
N GLU A 163 -4.40 -13.17 9.62
CA GLU A 163 -3.87 -14.33 10.35
C GLU A 163 -2.51 -14.77 9.80
N ALA A 164 -2.37 -14.82 8.46
CA ALA A 164 -1.10 -15.21 7.82
C ALA A 164 0.04 -14.24 8.17
N ILE A 165 -0.18 -12.92 8.10
CA ILE A 165 0.87 -11.93 8.45
C ILE A 165 1.17 -11.93 9.96
N ARG A 166 0.16 -12.22 10.81
CA ARG A 166 0.37 -12.41 12.25
C ARG A 166 1.29 -13.61 12.52
N GLN A 167 1.04 -14.74 11.86
CA GLN A 167 1.91 -15.92 11.94
C GLN A 167 3.30 -15.61 11.41
N LEU A 168 3.38 -15.00 10.24
CA LEU A 168 4.65 -14.67 9.59
C LEU A 168 5.52 -13.73 10.45
N TYR A 169 4.90 -12.80 11.17
CA TYR A 169 5.62 -11.95 12.13
C TYR A 169 6.33 -12.77 13.22
N THR A 170 5.68 -13.82 13.69
CA THR A 170 6.27 -14.75 14.68
C THR A 170 7.39 -15.58 14.05
N ASP A 171 7.17 -16.08 12.82
CA ASP A 171 8.13 -16.92 12.10
C ASP A 171 9.41 -16.15 11.72
N LEU A 172 9.29 -14.86 11.35
CA LEU A 172 10.38 -14.00 10.88
C LEU A 172 11.24 -13.37 11.97
N THR A 173 10.84 -13.44 13.22
CA THR A 173 11.34 -12.63 14.32
C THR A 173 10.91 -11.15 14.27
N PRO A 174 10.72 -10.49 15.43
CA PRO A 174 10.27 -9.09 15.49
C PRO A 174 11.19 -8.08 14.81
N LYS A 175 12.46 -8.42 14.60
CA LYS A 175 13.45 -7.53 13.95
C LYS A 175 13.35 -7.50 12.41
N ARG A 176 12.55 -8.38 11.83
CA ARG A 176 12.43 -8.52 10.36
C ARG A 176 11.05 -8.14 9.84
N ALA A 177 10.11 -7.81 10.70
CA ALA A 177 8.76 -7.46 10.29
C ALA A 177 8.23 -6.27 11.08
N MET A 178 7.41 -5.45 10.41
CA MET A 178 6.78 -4.25 10.96
C MET A 178 5.35 -4.15 10.48
N PHE A 179 4.44 -3.76 11.38
CA PHE A 179 3.05 -3.43 11.02
C PHE A 179 2.86 -1.92 11.00
N VAL A 180 2.45 -1.39 9.86
CA VAL A 180 1.99 0.00 9.68
C VAL A 180 0.49 -0.04 9.47
N HIS A 181 -0.26 0.69 10.28
CA HIS A 181 -1.72 0.67 10.20
C HIS A 181 -2.28 2.04 9.90
N LEU A 182 -3.05 2.13 8.79
CA LEU A 182 -3.72 3.36 8.39
C LEU A 182 -5.07 3.46 9.09
N THR A 183 -5.37 4.66 9.59
CA THR A 183 -6.62 4.98 10.26
C THR A 183 -7.13 6.35 9.84
N LEU A 184 -8.34 6.69 10.26
CA LEU A 184 -8.96 7.98 10.03
C LEU A 184 -9.15 8.73 11.34
N VAL A 185 -8.78 10.01 11.35
CA VAL A 185 -9.11 10.99 12.39
C VAL A 185 -10.04 12.04 11.78
N PRO A 186 -11.36 11.79 11.78
CA PRO A 186 -12.30 12.70 11.14
C PRO A 186 -12.43 14.02 11.90
N TYR A 187 -12.59 15.10 11.14
CA TYR A 187 -12.97 16.40 11.67
C TYR A 187 -14.50 16.53 11.67
N ILE A 188 -15.06 16.83 12.82
CA ILE A 188 -16.51 17.02 12.96
C ILE A 188 -16.82 18.51 12.91
N HIS A 189 -17.30 18.99 11.79
CA HIS A 189 -17.50 20.42 11.52
C HIS A 189 -18.33 21.14 12.58
N HIS A 190 -19.47 20.55 13.03
CA HIS A 190 -20.31 21.16 14.04
C HIS A 190 -19.72 21.14 15.45
N ALA A 191 -18.79 20.26 15.75
CA ALA A 191 -18.11 20.21 17.03
C ALA A 191 -16.80 21.02 17.01
N GLY A 192 -16.33 21.42 15.82
CA GLY A 192 -15.08 22.14 15.64
C GLY A 192 -13.84 21.38 16.07
N GLU A 193 -13.89 20.04 16.06
CA GLU A 193 -12.80 19.21 16.59
C GLU A 193 -12.58 17.90 15.84
N MET A 194 -11.34 17.39 15.90
CA MET A 194 -10.99 16.06 15.45
C MET A 194 -11.41 14.98 16.45
N LYS A 195 -11.86 13.82 15.95
CA LYS A 195 -12.27 12.69 16.78
C LYS A 195 -11.32 11.50 16.62
N THR A 196 -10.69 11.11 17.71
CA THR A 196 -9.75 9.97 17.74
C THR A 196 -10.42 8.60 17.93
N LYS A 197 -11.72 8.56 18.22
CA LYS A 197 -12.45 7.30 18.49
C LYS A 197 -12.39 6.29 17.32
N PRO A 198 -12.56 6.68 16.04
CA PRO A 198 -12.43 5.73 14.93
C PRO A 198 -11.06 5.06 14.88
N THR A 199 -9.98 5.84 15.06
CA THR A 199 -8.61 5.32 15.18
C THR A 199 -8.46 4.35 16.35
N GLN A 200 -9.00 4.69 17.53
CA GLN A 200 -8.94 3.84 18.72
C GLN A 200 -9.65 2.50 18.48
N HIS A 201 -10.83 2.51 17.86
CA HIS A 201 -11.57 1.29 17.53
C HIS A 201 -10.82 0.44 16.51
N SER A 202 -10.26 1.05 15.47
CA SER A 202 -9.48 0.34 14.46
C SER A 202 -8.25 -0.36 15.07
N VAL A 203 -7.50 0.31 15.91
CA VAL A 203 -6.36 -0.29 16.64
C VAL A 203 -6.84 -1.42 17.55
N GLN A 204 -7.98 -1.26 18.22
CA GLN A 204 -8.53 -2.29 19.09
C GLN A 204 -8.92 -3.56 18.31
N GLU A 205 -9.55 -3.41 17.13
CA GLU A 205 -9.87 -4.55 16.27
C GLU A 205 -8.61 -5.27 15.78
N LEU A 206 -7.57 -4.52 15.38
CA LEU A 206 -6.30 -5.11 14.96
C LEU A 206 -5.67 -5.93 16.09
N ARG A 207 -5.73 -5.43 17.33
CA ARG A 207 -5.26 -6.12 18.52
C ARG A 207 -6.07 -7.38 18.86
N ARG A 208 -7.37 -7.39 18.57
CA ARG A 208 -8.21 -8.59 18.75
C ARG A 208 -7.76 -9.76 17.87
N ILE A 209 -7.19 -9.45 16.70
CA ILE A 209 -6.60 -10.46 15.81
C ILE A 209 -5.20 -10.89 16.31
N GLY A 210 -4.64 -10.19 17.29
CA GLY A 210 -3.31 -10.46 17.82
C GLY A 210 -2.18 -9.68 17.14
N ILE A 211 -2.51 -8.60 16.42
CA ILE A 211 -1.54 -7.74 15.76
C ILE A 211 -1.42 -6.42 16.52
N GLN A 212 -0.23 -6.10 17.04
CA GLN A 212 0.11 -4.79 17.58
C GLN A 212 0.73 -3.96 16.46
N PRO A 213 0.15 -2.80 16.06
CA PRO A 213 0.82 -1.92 15.12
C PRO A 213 2.10 -1.36 15.72
N HIS A 214 3.11 -1.11 14.88
CA HIS A 214 4.36 -0.45 15.26
C HIS A 214 4.31 1.04 14.91
N ALA A 215 3.58 1.40 13.84
CA ALA A 215 3.30 2.78 13.47
C ALA A 215 1.84 2.93 13.03
N LEU A 216 1.30 4.14 13.24
CA LEU A 216 0.00 4.54 12.74
C LEU A 216 0.17 5.68 11.75
N ILE A 217 -0.45 5.56 10.58
CA ILE A 217 -0.64 6.69 9.67
C ILE A 217 -2.09 7.15 9.85
N CYS A 218 -2.26 8.32 10.41
CA CYS A 218 -3.58 8.86 10.74
C CYS A 218 -4.02 9.87 9.68
N ARG A 219 -4.87 9.43 8.76
CA ARG A 219 -5.43 10.32 7.74
C ARG A 219 -6.37 11.33 8.37
N SER A 220 -6.25 12.59 7.97
CA SER A 220 -7.03 13.72 8.50
C SER A 220 -7.05 14.89 7.51
N VAL A 221 -8.08 15.71 7.57
CA VAL A 221 -8.20 16.90 6.69
C VAL A 221 -7.09 17.92 6.96
N THR A 222 -6.68 18.05 8.23
CA THR A 222 -5.58 18.94 8.64
C THR A 222 -4.55 18.15 9.44
N GLY A 223 -3.34 18.68 9.59
CA GLY A 223 -2.29 18.05 10.41
C GLY A 223 -2.74 17.78 11.84
N LEU A 224 -2.25 16.73 12.44
CA LEU A 224 -2.55 16.39 13.84
C LEU A 224 -1.70 17.24 14.78
N ASP A 225 -2.34 17.92 15.73
CA ASP A 225 -1.62 18.58 16.81
C ASP A 225 -1.00 17.56 17.78
N ARG A 226 -0.12 18.07 18.66
CA ARG A 226 0.61 17.24 19.62
C ARG A 226 -0.30 16.50 20.60
N ASP A 227 -1.37 17.14 21.04
CA ASP A 227 -2.28 16.57 22.05
C ASP A 227 -3.08 15.41 21.46
N ILE A 228 -3.55 15.55 20.23
CA ILE A 228 -4.23 14.49 19.50
C ILE A 228 -3.27 13.31 19.25
N ARG A 229 -2.03 13.57 18.81
CA ARG A 229 -1.00 12.52 18.63
C ARG A 229 -0.72 11.80 19.94
N GLN A 230 -0.53 12.52 21.04
CA GLN A 230 -0.26 11.94 22.34
C GLN A 230 -1.41 11.06 22.84
N LYS A 231 -2.66 11.52 22.64
CA LYS A 231 -3.87 10.74 22.96
C LYS A 231 -3.94 9.43 22.16
N ILE A 232 -3.66 9.50 20.85
CA ILE A 232 -3.63 8.30 19.97
C ILE A 232 -2.51 7.37 20.39
N ALA A 233 -1.29 7.89 20.57
CA ALA A 233 -0.12 7.15 20.99
C ALA A 233 -0.35 6.41 22.32
N HIS A 234 -0.88 7.10 23.31
CA HIS A 234 -1.22 6.50 24.60
C HIS A 234 -2.21 5.33 24.47
N PHE A 235 -3.32 5.53 23.73
CA PHE A 235 -4.32 4.48 23.52
C PHE A 235 -3.73 3.29 22.72
N ALA A 236 -2.93 3.59 21.70
CA ALA A 236 -2.29 2.58 20.87
C ALA A 236 -1.06 1.92 21.52
N SER A 237 -0.64 2.35 22.72
CA SER A 237 0.61 1.93 23.39
C SER A 237 1.82 2.05 22.46
N LEU A 238 1.93 3.22 21.82
CA LEU A 238 3.00 3.57 20.89
C LEU A 238 3.75 4.81 21.39
N PRO A 239 5.02 5.00 20.99
CA PRO A 239 5.67 6.29 21.14
C PRO A 239 4.97 7.33 20.26
N ILE A 240 5.07 8.61 20.62
CA ILE A 240 4.41 9.70 19.88
C ILE A 240 4.90 9.78 18.43
N ASP A 241 6.18 9.50 18.20
CA ASP A 241 6.83 9.53 16.89
C ASP A 241 6.38 8.38 15.95
N ALA A 242 5.68 7.38 16.50
CA ALA A 242 5.03 6.33 15.72
C ALA A 242 3.64 6.73 15.20
N VAL A 243 3.13 7.92 15.58
CA VAL A 243 1.84 8.45 15.12
C VAL A 243 2.09 9.51 14.07
N ILE A 244 2.02 9.09 12.82
CA ILE A 244 2.30 9.90 11.64
C ILE A 244 1.03 10.62 11.19
N SER A 245 1.12 11.90 10.94
CA SER A 245 0.01 12.68 10.36
C SER A 245 -0.04 12.46 8.85
N GLY A 246 -1.15 11.90 8.37
CA GLY A 246 -1.44 11.73 6.95
C GLY A 246 -2.46 12.78 6.50
N GLN A 247 -2.06 14.03 6.42
CA GLN A 247 -2.95 15.10 6.00
C GLN A 247 -3.38 14.92 4.54
N ASP A 248 -4.63 15.28 4.23
CA ASP A 248 -5.11 15.31 2.86
C ASP A 248 -4.33 16.35 2.03
N VAL A 249 -3.95 15.96 0.82
CA VAL A 249 -3.17 16.78 -0.11
C VAL A 249 -3.89 16.88 -1.47
N ASP A 250 -3.60 17.93 -2.20
CA ASP A 250 -4.11 18.18 -3.55
C ASP A 250 -3.43 17.32 -4.63
N ASN A 251 -2.21 16.86 -4.36
CA ASN A 251 -1.42 16.02 -5.25
C ASN A 251 -0.77 14.88 -4.44
N VAL A 252 -1.07 13.65 -4.81
CA VAL A 252 -0.59 12.44 -4.09
C VAL A 252 0.93 12.30 -4.10
N PHE A 253 1.62 12.88 -5.08
CA PHE A 253 3.08 12.89 -5.14
C PHE A 253 3.74 13.76 -4.05
N LYS A 254 2.97 14.57 -3.31
CA LYS A 254 3.45 15.30 -2.13
C LYS A 254 3.54 14.40 -0.87
N ILE A 255 2.88 13.24 -0.86
CA ILE A 255 2.80 12.37 0.33
C ILE A 255 4.17 11.82 0.78
N PRO A 256 5.09 11.39 -0.09
CA PRO A 256 6.42 10.98 0.37
C PRO A 256 7.15 12.09 1.13
N LEU A 257 7.09 13.32 0.67
CA LEU A 257 7.71 14.47 1.34
C LEU A 257 7.06 14.76 2.69
N MET A 258 5.74 14.64 2.77
CA MET A 258 4.99 14.80 4.03
C MET A 258 5.39 13.69 5.03
N TYR A 259 5.45 12.43 4.62
CA TYR A 259 5.86 11.34 5.50
C TYR A 259 7.34 11.46 5.91
N ARG A 260 8.19 11.98 5.04
CA ARG A 260 9.59 12.31 5.39
C ARG A 260 9.63 13.40 6.46
N ALA A 261 8.87 14.49 6.32
CA ALA A 261 8.80 15.56 7.30
C ALA A 261 8.25 15.08 8.65
N GLU A 262 7.40 14.06 8.65
CA GLU A 262 6.88 13.40 9.85
C GLU A 262 7.88 12.39 10.47
N GLY A 263 9.01 12.08 9.81
CA GLY A 263 10.03 11.17 10.28
C GLY A 263 9.72 9.68 10.10
N LEU A 264 8.76 9.33 9.24
CA LEU A 264 8.31 7.93 9.06
C LEU A 264 9.45 7.01 8.59
N ASP A 265 10.26 7.45 7.66
CA ASP A 265 11.36 6.66 7.11
C ASP A 265 12.48 6.44 8.14
N ASP A 266 12.82 7.45 8.94
CA ASP A 266 13.77 7.30 10.06
C ASP A 266 13.20 6.33 11.10
N PHE A 267 11.90 6.45 11.44
CA PHE A 267 11.24 5.53 12.37
C PHE A 267 11.27 4.07 11.87
N ILE A 268 11.04 3.85 10.57
CA ILE A 268 11.13 2.51 9.95
C ILE A 268 12.55 1.95 10.08
N LEU A 269 13.57 2.75 9.75
CA LEU A 269 14.96 2.30 9.83
C LEU A 269 15.39 2.00 11.27
N ASP A 270 14.98 2.80 12.22
CA ASP A 270 15.23 2.59 13.64
C ASP A 270 14.59 1.28 14.14
N HIS A 271 13.33 1.02 13.72
CA HIS A 271 12.67 -0.24 14.05
C HIS A 271 13.46 -1.45 13.58
N PHE A 272 13.96 -1.41 12.35
CA PHE A 272 14.76 -2.50 11.78
C PHE A 272 16.24 -2.45 12.17
N ARG A 273 16.70 -1.40 12.87
CA ARG A 273 18.09 -1.15 13.24
C ARG A 273 19.02 -1.15 12.02
N VAL A 274 18.62 -0.40 11.01
CA VAL A 274 19.36 -0.26 9.75
C VAL A 274 19.84 1.17 9.61
N GLU A 275 21.11 1.33 9.37
CA GLU A 275 21.69 2.61 9.03
C GLU A 275 21.65 2.83 7.52
N ALA A 276 21.26 4.01 7.10
CA ALA A 276 21.25 4.44 5.70
C ALA A 276 21.47 5.95 5.61
N PRO A 277 21.93 6.45 4.46
CA PRO A 277 22.00 7.89 4.23
C PRO A 277 20.62 8.54 4.29
N ALA A 278 20.58 9.87 4.39
CA ALA A 278 19.36 10.63 4.21
C ALA A 278 18.77 10.35 2.81
N PRO A 279 17.44 10.38 2.66
CA PRO A 279 16.81 10.10 1.36
C PRO A 279 17.16 11.18 0.35
N ASP A 280 17.56 10.77 -0.85
CA ASP A 280 17.70 11.68 -1.99
C ASP A 280 16.35 11.81 -2.70
N LEU A 281 15.70 12.94 -2.51
CA LEU A 281 14.41 13.28 -3.08
C LEU A 281 14.49 14.49 -4.04
N ALA A 282 15.71 14.89 -4.46
CA ALA A 282 15.90 16.10 -5.26
C ALA A 282 15.12 16.08 -6.57
N ASP A 283 15.16 14.96 -7.30
CA ASP A 283 14.41 14.80 -8.56
C ASP A 283 12.90 14.79 -8.33
N TRP A 284 12.46 14.18 -7.23
CA TRP A 284 11.05 14.16 -6.85
C TRP A 284 10.51 15.55 -6.51
N GLU A 285 11.28 16.32 -5.75
CA GLU A 285 10.95 17.72 -5.45
C GLU A 285 10.98 18.60 -6.70
N GLU A 286 11.91 18.36 -7.64
CA GLU A 286 11.95 19.10 -8.89
C GLU A 286 10.73 18.80 -9.76
N MET A 287 10.31 17.55 -9.86
CA MET A 287 9.07 17.18 -10.54
C MET A 287 7.86 17.94 -9.98
N LEU A 288 7.72 18.02 -8.66
CA LEU A 288 6.64 18.80 -8.03
C LEU A 288 6.74 20.28 -8.30
N ARG A 289 7.96 20.86 -8.27
CA ARG A 289 8.19 22.27 -8.64
C ARG A 289 7.85 22.55 -10.10
N MET A 290 8.13 21.61 -11.00
CA MET A 290 7.74 21.71 -12.42
C MET A 290 6.23 21.70 -12.58
N ALA A 291 5.52 20.82 -11.86
CA ALA A 291 4.06 20.75 -11.83
C ALA A 291 3.44 22.08 -11.38
N ASP A 292 3.96 22.66 -10.28
CA ASP A 292 3.47 23.95 -9.74
C ASP A 292 3.74 25.14 -10.69
N ARG A 293 4.82 25.09 -11.48
CA ARG A 293 5.19 26.15 -12.44
C ARG A 293 4.48 26.04 -13.78
N ALA A 294 3.77 24.96 -14.06
CA ALA A 294 3.06 24.77 -15.33
C ALA A 294 2.01 25.87 -15.55
N THR A 295 2.14 26.66 -16.63
CA THR A 295 1.31 27.84 -16.86
C THR A 295 0.37 27.73 -18.06
N GLY A 296 0.71 26.91 -19.05
CA GLY A 296 -0.14 26.63 -20.20
C GLY A 296 -1.18 25.54 -19.90
N THR A 297 -2.21 25.44 -20.72
CA THR A 297 -3.18 24.34 -20.68
C THR A 297 -3.30 23.70 -22.06
N VAL A 298 -3.18 22.37 -22.09
CA VAL A 298 -3.45 21.55 -23.29
C VAL A 298 -4.71 20.73 -23.01
N ARG A 299 -5.67 20.77 -23.93
CA ARG A 299 -6.89 19.97 -23.84
C ARG A 299 -6.75 18.71 -24.70
N ILE A 300 -7.05 17.56 -24.12
CA ILE A 300 -7.01 16.25 -24.77
C ILE A 300 -8.35 15.57 -24.55
N ALA A 301 -8.99 15.11 -25.63
CA ALA A 301 -10.19 14.29 -25.53
C ALA A 301 -9.78 12.82 -25.33
N LEU A 302 -10.18 12.22 -24.21
CA LEU A 302 -10.11 10.79 -23.98
C LEU A 302 -11.45 10.15 -24.32
N VAL A 303 -11.51 9.51 -25.48
CA VAL A 303 -12.72 8.85 -25.98
C VAL A 303 -12.71 7.40 -25.51
N GLY A 304 -13.71 7.00 -24.75
CA GLY A 304 -13.75 5.64 -24.19
C GLY A 304 -15.09 5.24 -23.61
N LYS A 305 -15.18 3.99 -23.18
CA LYS A 305 -16.36 3.38 -22.56
C LYS A 305 -16.39 3.71 -21.08
N TYR A 306 -16.34 3.52 -20.18
CA TYR A 306 -16.29 3.61 -18.71
C TYR A 306 -15.86 4.99 -18.19
N ILE A 307 -16.19 6.05 -18.92
CA ILE A 307 -15.74 7.42 -18.60
C ILE A 307 -16.39 8.00 -17.33
N GLN A 308 -17.46 7.39 -16.82
CA GLN A 308 -18.14 7.82 -15.60
C GLN A 308 -17.27 7.59 -14.35
N LEU A 309 -16.24 6.73 -14.43
CA LEU A 309 -15.27 6.50 -13.38
C LEU A 309 -13.86 6.85 -13.90
N ALA A 310 -13.29 7.92 -13.38
CA ALA A 310 -11.95 8.41 -13.78
C ALA A 310 -10.87 7.33 -13.59
N ASP A 311 -10.95 6.52 -12.54
CA ASP A 311 -9.99 5.45 -12.26
C ASP A 311 -9.96 4.34 -13.32
N SER A 312 -10.96 4.26 -14.24
CA SER A 312 -10.92 3.33 -15.37
C SER A 312 -9.79 3.64 -16.37
N TYR A 313 -9.27 4.86 -16.35
CA TYR A 313 -8.21 5.34 -17.23
C TYR A 313 -7.03 5.94 -16.45
N LYS A 314 -6.83 5.48 -15.22
CA LYS A 314 -5.88 6.09 -14.29
C LYS A 314 -4.48 6.20 -14.87
N SER A 315 -3.91 5.14 -15.42
CA SER A 315 -2.55 5.14 -15.98
C SER A 315 -2.42 6.05 -17.19
N VAL A 316 -3.45 6.13 -18.05
CA VAL A 316 -3.45 7.06 -19.21
C VAL A 316 -3.47 8.50 -18.73
N MET A 317 -4.31 8.84 -17.76
CA MET A 317 -4.41 10.18 -17.21
C MET A 317 -3.12 10.60 -16.51
N GLU A 318 -2.52 9.72 -15.71
CA GLU A 318 -1.22 9.97 -15.05
C GLU A 318 -0.10 10.18 -16.09
N ALA A 319 -0.05 9.36 -17.14
CA ALA A 319 0.94 9.52 -18.20
C ALA A 319 0.81 10.86 -18.94
N LEU A 320 -0.42 11.30 -19.20
CA LEU A 320 -0.68 12.61 -19.80
C LEU A 320 -0.30 13.75 -18.86
N GLU A 321 -0.57 13.62 -17.57
CA GLU A 321 -0.17 14.60 -16.55
C GLU A 321 1.36 14.71 -16.46
N HIS A 322 2.07 13.57 -16.40
CA HIS A 322 3.54 13.53 -16.37
C HIS A 322 4.14 14.16 -17.65
N GLY A 323 3.55 13.86 -18.83
CA GLY A 323 3.92 14.52 -20.09
C GLY A 323 3.70 16.03 -20.04
N GLY A 324 2.60 16.46 -19.44
CA GLY A 324 2.30 17.88 -19.22
C GLY A 324 3.31 18.57 -18.31
N ILE A 325 3.66 17.96 -17.18
CA ILE A 325 4.66 18.47 -16.24
C ILE A 325 5.98 18.68 -16.93
N HIS A 326 6.45 17.68 -17.69
CA HIS A 326 7.72 17.76 -18.44
C HIS A 326 7.73 18.88 -19.46
N ASN A 327 6.58 19.20 -20.09
CA ASN A 327 6.44 20.25 -21.08
C ASN A 327 5.99 21.60 -20.50
N GLY A 328 5.87 21.74 -19.18
CA GLY A 328 5.49 22.97 -18.49
C GLY A 328 4.04 23.39 -18.72
N VAL A 329 3.15 22.45 -19.02
CA VAL A 329 1.72 22.68 -19.28
C VAL A 329 0.83 21.81 -18.37
N LYS A 330 -0.36 22.31 -18.06
CA LYS A 330 -1.40 21.53 -17.40
C LYS A 330 -2.22 20.79 -18.45
N VAL A 331 -2.45 19.50 -18.25
CA VAL A 331 -3.31 18.71 -19.14
C VAL A 331 -4.73 18.70 -18.59
N GLN A 332 -5.68 19.12 -19.41
CA GLN A 332 -7.10 18.97 -19.13
C GLN A 332 -7.65 17.85 -20.01
N CYS A 333 -8.03 16.73 -19.40
CA CYS A 333 -8.67 15.64 -20.09
C CYS A 333 -10.19 15.83 -20.14
N ASP A 334 -10.73 15.90 -21.34
CA ASP A 334 -12.17 15.87 -21.57
C ASP A 334 -12.59 14.41 -21.85
N LEU A 335 -13.32 13.82 -20.91
CA LEU A 335 -13.80 12.44 -21.04
C LEU A 335 -15.02 12.43 -21.99
N VAL A 336 -14.93 11.68 -23.09
CA VAL A 336 -15.98 11.59 -24.13
C VAL A 336 -16.46 10.14 -24.24
N ASP A 337 -17.76 9.95 -24.07
CA ASP A 337 -18.38 8.63 -24.24
C ASP A 337 -18.29 8.18 -25.70
N SER A 338 -17.87 6.94 -25.90
CA SER A 338 -17.73 6.34 -27.23
C SER A 338 -19.02 5.68 -27.74
N GLU A 339 -20.10 5.64 -26.93
CA GLU A 339 -21.40 5.03 -27.26
C GLU A 339 -22.51 6.05 -27.51
#